data_1af61bdba7d0cd568a1df4edca65a4f3
#
_entry.id   1af61bdba7d0cd568a1df4edca65a4f3
#
_cell.length_a   1.000
_cell.length_b   1.000
_cell.length_c   1.000
_cell.angle_alpha   90.00
_cell.angle_beta   90.00
_cell.angle_gamma   90.00
#
_symmetry.space_group_name_H-M   'P 1'
#
loop_
_entity.id
_entity.type
_entity.pdbx_description
1 polymer ?
#
loop_
_entity_poly.entity_id
_entity_poly.type
_entity_poly.pdbx_seq_one_letter_code
_entity_poly.pdbx_strand_id
1 'polypeptide(L)'
;MNVALLTAAGRGTRMHQDIPKQFMHVDNKPIIIHTMEAFQRHPSIDAILVVTLESWTEVLWAYAKQFNISKLKWVIPGGETGQDSIRNGLEKLAVECGEDITVMIHDGNRPLVSSEIISDSLATYKKYGNAVAVIPCVEVVFESEDGKSSIVSTNREKLFRTQTPHTYKLHEILECHREAEKRGIVGTAASPMLMNEYCQYL
;
A
#
# COMPACT_ATOMS: atom_id res chain seq x y z
N MET A 1 -3.16 -18.21 0.66
CA MET A 1 -4.14 -17.12 0.47
C MET A 1 -3.39 -15.83 0.19
N ASN A 2 -3.82 -15.08 -0.83
CA ASN A 2 -3.22 -13.79 -1.21
C ASN A 2 -4.27 -12.69 -1.01
N VAL A 3 -3.98 -11.73 -0.15
CA VAL A 3 -4.90 -10.64 0.17
C VAL A 3 -4.32 -9.30 -0.31
N ALA A 4 -5.11 -8.52 -1.03
CA ALA A 4 -4.78 -7.15 -1.36
C ALA A 4 -5.20 -6.22 -0.21
N LEU A 5 -4.25 -5.49 0.37
CA LEU A 5 -4.49 -4.43 1.34
C LEU A 5 -4.38 -3.08 0.62
N LEU A 6 -5.50 -2.39 0.48
CA LEU A 6 -5.56 -1.12 -0.22
C LEU A 6 -5.60 0.05 0.78
N THR A 7 -4.64 0.97 0.67
CA THR A 7 -4.59 2.16 1.52
C THR A 7 -5.39 3.31 0.90
N ALA A 8 -6.40 3.78 1.60
CA ALA A 8 -7.33 4.82 1.14
C ALA A 8 -7.73 5.82 2.26
N ALA A 9 -6.94 5.90 3.36
CA ALA A 9 -7.21 6.76 4.50
C ALA A 9 -6.63 8.19 4.37
N GLY A 10 -5.92 8.49 3.29
CA GLY A 10 -5.36 9.81 3.05
C GLY A 10 -6.43 10.88 2.82
N ARG A 11 -6.37 12.00 3.55
CA ARG A 11 -7.32 13.12 3.45
C ARG A 11 -7.16 13.96 2.18
N GLY A 12 -6.07 13.79 1.44
CA GLY A 12 -5.84 14.51 0.19
C GLY A 12 -5.74 16.03 0.31
N THR A 13 -5.28 16.55 1.46
CA THR A 13 -5.22 17.98 1.82
C THR A 13 -4.58 18.88 0.76
N ARG A 14 -3.65 18.32 -0.03
CA ARG A 14 -2.99 19.05 -1.14
C ARG A 14 -3.91 19.40 -2.31
N MET A 15 -5.07 18.77 -2.41
CA MET A 15 -6.02 19.00 -3.51
C MET A 15 -7.11 20.02 -3.19
N HIS A 16 -7.16 20.53 -1.95
CA HIS A 16 -8.15 21.53 -1.49
C HIS A 16 -9.60 21.19 -1.90
N GLN A 17 -9.98 19.92 -1.80
CA GLN A 17 -11.32 19.43 -2.14
C GLN A 17 -11.97 18.74 -0.94
N ASP A 18 -13.29 18.87 -0.83
CA ASP A 18 -14.08 18.25 0.25
C ASP A 18 -14.16 16.73 0.11
N ILE A 19 -14.07 16.21 -1.13
CA ILE A 19 -14.09 14.77 -1.41
C ILE A 19 -12.65 14.24 -1.44
N PRO A 20 -12.31 13.21 -0.65
CA PRO A 20 -10.99 12.61 -0.70
C PRO A 20 -10.68 12.06 -2.09
N LYS A 21 -9.44 12.26 -2.56
CA LYS A 21 -9.01 11.95 -3.94
C LYS A 21 -9.38 10.54 -4.43
N GLN A 22 -9.35 9.55 -3.55
CA GLN A 22 -9.68 8.16 -3.87
C GLN A 22 -11.16 7.93 -4.17
N PHE A 23 -12.02 8.85 -3.74
CA PHE A 23 -13.47 8.83 -3.99
C PHE A 23 -13.90 9.78 -5.11
N MET A 24 -12.99 10.54 -5.68
CA MET A 24 -13.27 11.33 -6.89
C MET A 24 -13.61 10.40 -8.05
N HIS A 25 -14.53 10.85 -8.91
CA HIS A 25 -15.01 10.04 -10.02
C HIS A 25 -14.21 10.27 -11.30
N VAL A 26 -13.94 9.18 -11.99
CA VAL A 26 -13.49 9.13 -13.38
C VAL A 26 -14.45 8.19 -14.09
N ASP A 27 -15.03 8.63 -15.20
CA ASP A 27 -16.04 7.86 -15.96
C ASP A 27 -17.21 7.37 -15.08
N ASN A 28 -17.76 8.27 -14.25
CA ASN A 28 -18.86 8.00 -13.32
C ASN A 28 -18.57 6.91 -12.24
N LYS A 29 -17.30 6.61 -12.00
CA LYS A 29 -16.88 5.60 -11.04
C LYS A 29 -15.77 6.15 -10.13
N PRO A 30 -15.84 5.95 -8.80
CA PRO A 30 -14.77 6.36 -7.90
C PRO A 30 -13.41 5.73 -8.26
N ILE A 31 -12.33 6.49 -8.14
CA ILE A 31 -10.97 6.02 -8.44
C ILE A 31 -10.64 4.73 -7.69
N ILE A 32 -11.02 4.63 -6.42
CA ILE A 32 -10.79 3.43 -5.61
C ILE A 32 -11.46 2.19 -6.19
N ILE A 33 -12.62 2.33 -6.82
CA ILE A 33 -13.33 1.21 -7.44
C ILE A 33 -12.57 0.72 -8.67
N HIS A 34 -12.01 1.62 -9.49
CA HIS A 34 -11.14 1.21 -10.59
C HIS A 34 -9.94 0.39 -10.09
N THR A 35 -9.33 0.83 -8.97
CA THR A 35 -8.24 0.09 -8.32
C THR A 35 -8.72 -1.28 -7.85
N MET A 36 -9.84 -1.33 -7.12
CA MET A 36 -10.40 -2.59 -6.59
C MET A 36 -10.75 -3.56 -7.70
N GLU A 37 -11.25 -3.10 -8.85
CA GLU A 37 -11.57 -3.95 -9.99
C GLU A 37 -10.34 -4.66 -10.57
N ALA A 38 -9.16 -4.06 -10.55
CA ALA A 38 -7.93 -4.73 -10.99
C ALA A 38 -7.64 -5.96 -10.11
N PHE A 39 -7.75 -5.84 -8.79
CA PHE A 39 -7.57 -6.95 -7.86
C PHE A 39 -8.76 -7.93 -7.88
N GLN A 40 -9.99 -7.44 -8.05
CA GLN A 40 -11.19 -8.27 -8.19
C GLN A 40 -11.08 -9.22 -9.38
N ARG A 41 -10.56 -8.76 -10.51
CA ARG A 41 -10.42 -9.56 -11.73
C ARG A 41 -9.22 -10.50 -11.70
N HIS A 42 -8.22 -10.26 -10.85
CA HIS A 42 -7.00 -11.06 -10.84
C HIS A 42 -7.24 -12.43 -10.17
N PRO A 43 -6.95 -13.55 -10.87
CA PRO A 43 -7.29 -14.90 -10.36
C PRO A 43 -6.52 -15.29 -9.10
N SER A 44 -5.31 -14.78 -8.91
CA SER A 44 -4.46 -15.12 -7.76
C SER A 44 -4.70 -14.23 -6.53
N ILE A 45 -5.64 -13.30 -6.55
CA ILE A 45 -6.05 -12.51 -5.39
C ILE A 45 -7.32 -13.11 -4.82
N ASP A 46 -7.30 -13.50 -3.56
CA ASP A 46 -8.42 -14.20 -2.90
C ASP A 46 -9.39 -13.23 -2.21
N ALA A 47 -8.86 -12.14 -1.63
CA ALA A 47 -9.64 -11.16 -0.89
C ALA A 47 -9.04 -9.76 -0.98
N ILE A 48 -9.83 -8.76 -0.64
CA ILE A 48 -9.44 -7.35 -0.56
C ILE A 48 -9.81 -6.84 0.83
N LEU A 49 -8.87 -6.16 1.48
CA LEU A 49 -9.09 -5.32 2.64
C LEU A 49 -8.81 -3.88 2.24
N VAL A 50 -9.68 -2.95 2.64
CA VAL A 50 -9.45 -1.51 2.42
C VAL A 50 -9.34 -0.80 3.76
N VAL A 51 -8.29 -0.01 3.92
CA VAL A 51 -8.11 0.93 5.03
C VAL A 51 -8.52 2.31 4.54
N THR A 52 -9.59 2.89 5.10
CA THR A 52 -10.17 4.15 4.61
C THR A 52 -10.41 5.14 5.76
N LEU A 53 -10.92 6.32 5.42
CA LEU A 53 -11.44 7.26 6.42
C LEU A 53 -12.69 6.68 7.06
N GLU A 54 -12.84 6.80 8.37
CA GLU A 54 -13.98 6.25 9.11
C GLU A 54 -15.32 6.69 8.54
N SER A 55 -15.46 7.99 8.23
CA SER A 55 -16.66 8.58 7.62
C SER A 55 -17.00 8.06 6.21
N TRP A 56 -16.09 7.34 5.57
CA TRP A 56 -16.24 6.78 4.21
C TRP A 56 -16.42 5.26 4.17
N THR A 57 -16.45 4.61 5.33
CA THR A 57 -16.58 3.14 5.42
C THR A 57 -17.88 2.64 4.79
N GLU A 58 -19.01 3.21 5.17
CA GLU A 58 -20.33 2.82 4.64
C GLU A 58 -20.48 3.15 3.15
N VAL A 59 -19.97 4.31 2.75
CA VAL A 59 -19.97 4.74 1.34
C VAL A 59 -19.16 3.75 0.49
N LEU A 60 -18.01 3.30 0.98
CA LEU A 60 -17.18 2.33 0.27
C LEU A 60 -17.89 0.97 0.12
N TRP A 61 -18.58 0.49 1.16
CA TRP A 61 -19.39 -0.71 1.08
C TRP A 61 -20.53 -0.59 0.05
N ALA A 62 -21.21 0.57 0.02
CA ALA A 62 -22.25 0.83 -0.97
C ALA A 62 -21.71 0.80 -2.41
N TYR A 63 -20.56 1.44 -2.65
CA TYR A 63 -19.89 1.39 -3.95
C TYR A 63 -19.43 -0.04 -4.31
N ALA A 64 -18.82 -0.76 -3.36
CA ALA A 64 -18.38 -2.13 -3.62
C ALA A 64 -19.57 -3.04 -4.04
N LYS A 65 -20.72 -2.87 -3.41
CA LYS A 65 -21.96 -3.57 -3.78
C LYS A 65 -22.46 -3.14 -5.18
N GLN A 66 -22.49 -1.83 -5.44
CA GLN A 66 -22.94 -1.29 -6.73
C GLN A 66 -22.07 -1.79 -7.89
N PHE A 67 -20.75 -1.89 -7.69
CA PHE A 67 -19.79 -2.31 -8.72
C PHE A 67 -19.37 -3.78 -8.63
N ASN A 68 -20.10 -4.61 -7.85
CA ASN A 68 -19.88 -6.06 -7.72
C ASN A 68 -18.46 -6.46 -7.30
N ILE A 69 -17.86 -5.73 -6.35
CA ILE A 69 -16.55 -6.08 -5.78
C ILE A 69 -16.72 -7.17 -4.71
N SER A 70 -16.91 -8.40 -5.12
CA SER A 70 -17.22 -9.53 -4.23
C SER A 70 -16.02 -10.00 -3.38
N LYS A 71 -14.78 -9.68 -3.80
CA LYS A 71 -13.56 -9.99 -3.04
C LYS A 71 -13.32 -9.00 -1.90
N LEU A 72 -14.02 -7.86 -1.81
CA LEU A 72 -13.95 -6.99 -0.63
C LEU A 72 -14.53 -7.73 0.57
N LYS A 73 -13.70 -7.99 1.59
CA LYS A 73 -14.11 -8.70 2.81
C LYS A 73 -14.06 -7.79 4.04
N TRP A 74 -13.16 -6.81 4.06
CA TRP A 74 -12.97 -5.94 5.21
C TRP A 74 -12.75 -4.49 4.77
N VAL A 75 -13.40 -3.60 5.51
CA VAL A 75 -13.16 -2.14 5.44
C VAL A 75 -12.94 -1.68 6.87
N ILE A 76 -11.82 -1.02 7.13
CA ILE A 76 -11.46 -0.54 8.45
C ILE A 76 -11.02 0.92 8.40
N PRO A 77 -11.14 1.66 9.52
CA PRO A 77 -10.61 3.00 9.61
C PRO A 77 -9.07 3.00 9.60
N GLY A 78 -8.50 4.05 9.02
CA GLY A 78 -7.06 4.32 9.08
C GLY A 78 -6.61 4.81 10.45
N GLY A 79 -5.29 4.86 10.63
CA GLY A 79 -4.64 5.48 11.78
C GLY A 79 -4.28 6.94 11.51
N GLU A 80 -3.51 7.53 12.42
CA GLU A 80 -3.06 8.94 12.33
C GLU A 80 -2.09 9.14 11.15
N THR A 81 -1.26 8.15 10.87
CA THR A 81 -0.28 8.16 9.80
C THR A 81 -0.57 7.08 8.74
N GLY A 82 0.10 7.17 7.60
CA GLY A 82 0.06 6.10 6.59
C GLY A 82 0.62 4.77 7.12
N GLN A 83 1.65 4.84 7.97
CA GLN A 83 2.24 3.68 8.63
C GLN A 83 1.25 3.00 9.58
N ASP A 84 0.56 3.78 10.41
CA ASP A 84 -0.49 3.27 11.31
C ASP A 84 -1.64 2.64 10.53
N SER A 85 -2.04 3.28 9.44
CA SER A 85 -3.10 2.76 8.57
C SER A 85 -2.74 1.39 8.00
N ILE A 86 -1.50 1.22 7.52
CA ILE A 86 -1.02 -0.09 7.04
C ILE A 86 -0.99 -1.09 8.18
N ARG A 87 -0.40 -0.75 9.33
CA ARG A 87 -0.34 -1.63 10.50
C ARG A 87 -1.72 -2.10 10.94
N ASN A 88 -2.70 -1.20 11.06
CA ASN A 88 -4.07 -1.56 11.41
C ASN A 88 -4.65 -2.59 10.42
N GLY A 89 -4.36 -2.43 9.13
CA GLY A 89 -4.77 -3.38 8.09
C GLY A 89 -4.10 -4.75 8.25
N LEU A 90 -2.79 -4.78 8.53
CA LEU A 90 -2.04 -6.02 8.74
C LEU A 90 -2.53 -6.75 10.00
N GLU A 91 -2.74 -6.04 11.11
CA GLU A 91 -3.29 -6.61 12.34
C GLU A 91 -4.69 -7.18 12.14
N LYS A 92 -5.55 -6.47 11.42
CA LYS A 92 -6.87 -6.99 11.06
C LYS A 92 -6.77 -8.29 10.28
N LEU A 93 -5.89 -8.37 9.29
CA LEU A 93 -5.67 -9.59 8.51
C LEU A 93 -5.11 -10.73 9.36
N ALA A 94 -4.21 -10.46 10.30
CA ALA A 94 -3.67 -11.47 11.22
C ALA A 94 -4.78 -12.10 12.08
N VAL A 95 -5.72 -11.30 12.56
CA VAL A 95 -6.88 -11.77 13.33
C VAL A 95 -7.85 -12.60 12.46
N GLU A 96 -8.13 -12.17 11.23
CA GLU A 96 -9.15 -12.78 10.37
C GLU A 96 -8.66 -14.01 9.60
N CYS A 97 -7.38 -14.02 9.22
CA CYS A 97 -6.83 -15.01 8.30
C CYS A 97 -5.65 -15.80 8.88
N GLY A 98 -5.16 -15.41 10.07
CA GLY A 98 -3.88 -15.89 10.58
C GLY A 98 -2.70 -15.23 9.85
N GLU A 99 -1.51 -15.42 10.38
CA GLU A 99 -0.30 -14.72 9.94
C GLU A 99 0.42 -15.42 8.75
N ASP A 100 -0.01 -16.63 8.38
CA ASP A 100 0.63 -17.39 7.29
C ASP A 100 -0.05 -17.15 5.93
N ILE A 101 -0.25 -15.89 5.58
CA ILE A 101 -0.80 -15.47 4.29
C ILE A 101 0.14 -14.51 3.58
N THR A 102 -0.06 -14.33 2.29
CA THR A 102 0.59 -13.29 1.48
C THR A 102 -0.26 -12.03 1.50
N VAL A 103 0.34 -10.89 1.81
CA VAL A 103 -0.29 -9.58 1.71
C VAL A 103 0.36 -8.76 0.61
N MET A 104 -0.47 -8.16 -0.24
CA MET A 104 -0.07 -7.22 -1.28
C MET A 104 -0.60 -5.84 -0.93
N ILE A 105 0.28 -4.92 -0.51
CA ILE A 105 -0.06 -3.55 -0.11
C ILE A 105 -0.06 -2.67 -1.36
N HIS A 106 -1.15 -1.94 -1.58
CA HIS A 106 -1.29 -1.05 -2.73
C HIS A 106 -2.06 0.22 -2.40
N ASP A 107 -1.71 1.33 -3.08
CA ASP A 107 -2.42 2.60 -2.91
C ASP A 107 -3.79 2.56 -3.59
N GLY A 108 -4.87 2.78 -2.85
CA GLY A 108 -6.24 2.75 -3.37
C GLY A 108 -6.56 3.80 -4.44
N ASN A 109 -5.69 4.80 -4.61
CA ASN A 109 -5.80 5.83 -5.64
C ASN A 109 -4.86 5.63 -6.84
N ARG A 110 -4.34 4.41 -7.05
CA ARG A 110 -3.49 4.05 -8.20
C ARG A 110 -4.21 3.02 -9.10
N PRO A 111 -5.19 3.45 -9.92
CA PRO A 111 -6.07 2.53 -10.66
C PRO A 111 -5.41 1.85 -11.86
N LEU A 112 -4.20 2.29 -12.25
CA LEU A 112 -3.53 1.79 -13.46
C LEU A 112 -2.61 0.59 -13.18
N VAL A 113 -2.81 -0.13 -12.06
CA VAL A 113 -2.13 -1.39 -11.81
C VAL A 113 -2.64 -2.46 -12.76
N SER A 114 -1.74 -3.02 -13.58
CA SER A 114 -2.12 -4.07 -14.53
C SER A 114 -2.10 -5.47 -13.91
N SER A 115 -2.74 -6.43 -14.58
CA SER A 115 -2.71 -7.84 -14.16
C SER A 115 -1.29 -8.41 -14.17
N GLU A 116 -0.45 -7.96 -15.10
CA GLU A 116 0.96 -8.36 -15.20
C GLU A 116 1.76 -7.89 -13.98
N ILE A 117 1.57 -6.63 -13.55
CA ILE A 117 2.24 -6.09 -12.35
C ILE A 117 1.87 -6.90 -11.10
N ILE A 118 0.60 -7.26 -10.95
CA ILE A 118 0.13 -8.10 -9.83
C ILE A 118 0.78 -9.49 -9.91
N SER A 119 0.78 -10.11 -11.09
CA SER A 119 1.39 -11.43 -11.32
C SER A 119 2.89 -11.43 -11.05
N ASP A 120 3.62 -10.44 -11.57
CA ASP A 120 5.07 -10.30 -11.40
C ASP A 120 5.45 -10.07 -9.94
N SER A 121 4.67 -9.26 -9.22
CA SER A 121 4.88 -9.03 -7.79
C SER A 121 4.71 -10.33 -6.98
N LEU A 122 3.69 -11.14 -7.28
CA LEU A 122 3.49 -12.45 -6.64
C LEU A 122 4.58 -13.46 -7.01
N ALA A 123 5.02 -13.48 -8.26
CA ALA A 123 6.09 -14.36 -8.74
C ALA A 123 7.43 -14.00 -8.09
N THR A 124 7.75 -12.71 -8.02
CA THR A 124 8.95 -12.17 -7.37
C THR A 124 8.95 -12.51 -5.88
N TYR A 125 7.83 -12.28 -5.19
CA TYR A 125 7.65 -12.66 -3.79
C TYR A 125 7.92 -14.16 -3.56
N LYS A 126 7.33 -15.03 -4.37
CA LYS A 126 7.54 -16.48 -4.25
C LYS A 126 9.00 -16.90 -4.41
N LYS A 127 9.76 -16.16 -5.21
CA LYS A 127 11.17 -16.46 -5.49
C LYS A 127 12.13 -15.89 -4.44
N TYR A 128 11.83 -14.71 -3.91
CA TYR A 128 12.77 -13.93 -3.11
C TYR A 128 12.28 -13.58 -1.69
N GLY A 129 11.07 -13.97 -1.31
CA GLY A 129 10.46 -13.71 0.00
C GLY A 129 9.74 -12.37 0.11
N ASN A 130 10.08 -11.39 -0.72
CA ASN A 130 9.36 -10.11 -0.82
C ASN A 130 9.45 -9.55 -2.26
N ALA A 131 8.59 -8.57 -2.56
CA ALA A 131 8.62 -7.85 -3.83
C ALA A 131 8.18 -6.40 -3.63
N VAL A 132 8.94 -5.47 -4.19
CA VAL A 132 8.63 -4.03 -4.16
C VAL A 132 8.67 -3.50 -5.58
N ALA A 133 7.55 -2.98 -6.06
CA ALA A 133 7.52 -2.30 -7.35
C ALA A 133 8.33 -1.00 -7.30
N VAL A 134 9.19 -0.81 -8.28
CA VAL A 134 10.04 0.38 -8.35
C VAL A 134 10.13 0.90 -9.79
N ILE A 135 10.47 2.17 -9.94
CA ILE A 135 10.84 2.77 -11.23
C ILE A 135 12.21 3.44 -11.09
N PRO A 136 13.07 3.40 -12.14
CA PRO A 136 14.34 4.11 -12.12
C PRO A 136 14.15 5.61 -11.85
N CYS A 137 15.06 6.20 -11.08
CA CYS A 137 15.07 7.65 -10.87
C CYS A 137 15.68 8.33 -12.10
N VAL A 138 14.88 9.14 -12.79
CA VAL A 138 15.32 9.90 -13.97
C VAL A 138 15.73 11.34 -13.60
N GLU A 139 15.31 11.80 -12.43
CA GLU A 139 15.65 13.13 -11.91
C GLU A 139 17.08 13.16 -11.36
N VAL A 140 17.69 14.34 -11.38
CA VAL A 140 18.93 14.60 -10.63
C VAL A 140 18.57 14.82 -9.16
N VAL A 141 19.18 14.04 -8.28
CA VAL A 141 18.91 14.07 -6.83
C VAL A 141 20.17 14.46 -6.09
N PHE A 142 20.04 15.44 -5.19
CA PHE A 142 21.08 15.83 -4.26
C PHE A 142 20.67 15.44 -2.84
N GLU A 143 21.62 14.95 -2.08
CA GLU A 143 21.49 14.81 -0.63
C GLU A 143 21.88 16.13 0.03
N SER A 144 21.03 16.64 0.94
CA SER A 144 21.24 17.90 1.64
C SER A 144 20.74 17.81 3.07
N GLU A 145 21.58 18.17 4.03
CA GLU A 145 21.21 18.19 5.45
C GLU A 145 20.42 19.46 5.82
N ASP A 146 20.71 20.58 5.14
CA ASP A 146 20.11 21.89 5.45
C ASP A 146 19.00 22.32 4.47
N GLY A 147 18.77 21.53 3.41
CA GLY A 147 17.83 21.85 2.34
C GLY A 147 18.23 23.04 1.46
N LYS A 148 19.46 23.57 1.60
CA LYS A 148 19.97 24.76 0.89
C LYS A 148 21.27 24.51 0.15
N SER A 149 22.10 23.61 0.67
CA SER A 149 23.40 23.26 0.09
C SER A 149 23.55 21.76 -0.05
N SER A 150 24.38 21.32 -0.98
CA SER A 150 24.77 19.92 -1.13
C SER A 150 26.21 19.82 -1.58
N ILE A 151 26.94 18.90 -0.95
CA ILE A 151 28.32 18.53 -1.32
C ILE A 151 28.40 17.08 -1.78
N VAL A 152 27.26 16.35 -1.77
CA VAL A 152 27.18 14.94 -2.14
C VAL A 152 26.54 14.80 -3.51
N SER A 153 27.24 14.14 -4.42
CA SER A 153 26.70 13.75 -5.72
C SER A 153 26.18 12.32 -5.65
N THR A 154 24.88 12.17 -5.82
CA THR A 154 24.23 10.85 -5.79
C THR A 154 24.15 10.25 -7.19
N ASN A 155 24.68 9.04 -7.38
CA ASN A 155 24.56 8.35 -8.67
C ASN A 155 23.11 7.88 -8.91
N ARG A 156 22.36 8.59 -9.76
CA ARG A 156 20.96 8.31 -10.08
C ARG A 156 20.72 6.92 -10.68
N GLU A 157 21.73 6.30 -11.31
CA GLU A 157 21.60 4.95 -11.88
C GLU A 157 21.41 3.86 -10.82
N LYS A 158 21.76 4.19 -9.56
CA LYS A 158 21.53 3.32 -8.38
C LYS A 158 20.27 3.68 -7.60
N LEU A 159 19.53 4.70 -8.04
CA LEU A 159 18.33 5.17 -7.35
C LEU A 159 17.08 4.67 -8.05
N PHE A 160 16.17 4.12 -7.23
CA PHE A 160 14.86 3.68 -7.66
C PHE A 160 13.79 4.31 -6.77
N ARG A 161 12.74 4.85 -7.38
CA ARG A 161 11.58 5.35 -6.65
C ARG A 161 10.60 4.21 -6.41
N THR A 162 10.24 3.98 -5.16
CA THR A 162 9.23 2.97 -4.82
C THR A 162 7.87 3.36 -5.38
N GLN A 163 7.19 2.36 -5.87
CA GLN A 163 5.80 2.40 -6.30
C GLN A 163 5.02 1.33 -5.53
N THR A 164 3.77 1.13 -5.83
CA THR A 164 2.99 0.01 -5.33
C THR A 164 2.51 -0.85 -6.51
N PRO A 165 2.34 -2.17 -6.35
CA PRO A 165 2.20 -2.92 -5.10
C PRO A 165 3.53 -3.30 -4.43
N HIS A 166 3.42 -3.62 -3.12
CA HIS A 166 4.48 -4.29 -2.36
C HIS A 166 3.92 -5.60 -1.80
N THR A 167 4.64 -6.70 -1.97
CA THR A 167 4.18 -8.05 -1.56
C THR A 167 5.10 -8.66 -0.54
N TYR A 168 4.52 -9.18 0.55
CA TYR A 168 5.21 -9.73 1.70
C TYR A 168 4.47 -10.94 2.27
N LYS A 169 5.17 -11.73 3.09
CA LYS A 169 4.52 -12.59 4.08
C LYS A 169 3.93 -11.71 5.19
N LEU A 170 2.67 -11.95 5.58
CA LEU A 170 2.00 -11.11 6.56
C LEU A 170 2.76 -11.03 7.88
N HIS A 171 3.18 -12.18 8.43
CA HIS A 171 3.93 -12.24 9.68
C HIS A 171 5.17 -11.32 9.65
N GLU A 172 5.99 -11.42 8.62
CA GLU A 172 7.24 -10.67 8.53
C GLU A 172 7.02 -9.16 8.52
N ILE A 173 6.13 -8.68 7.64
CA ILE A 173 5.90 -7.23 7.56
C ILE A 173 5.16 -6.69 8.78
N LEU A 174 4.29 -7.47 9.40
CA LEU A 174 3.59 -7.07 10.63
C LEU A 174 4.57 -6.91 11.80
N GLU A 175 5.52 -7.83 11.96
CA GLU A 175 6.57 -7.70 13.00
C GLU A 175 7.45 -6.47 12.76
N CYS A 176 7.78 -6.13 11.50
CA CYS A 176 8.51 -4.89 11.20
C CYS A 176 7.72 -3.64 11.64
N HIS A 177 6.41 -3.61 11.41
CA HIS A 177 5.56 -2.50 11.83
C HIS A 177 5.43 -2.42 13.37
N ARG A 178 5.31 -3.56 14.06
CA ARG A 178 5.26 -3.63 15.53
C ARG A 178 6.57 -3.16 16.15
N GLU A 179 7.70 -3.58 15.59
CA GLU A 179 9.01 -3.16 16.08
C GLU A 179 9.27 -1.67 15.85
N ALA A 180 8.88 -1.14 14.70
CA ALA A 180 8.96 0.29 14.41
C ALA A 180 8.13 1.11 15.43
N GLU A 181 6.93 0.65 15.78
CA GLU A 181 6.10 1.29 16.81
C GLU A 181 6.78 1.32 18.16
N LYS A 182 7.31 0.18 18.63
CA LYS A 182 8.04 0.08 19.92
C LYS A 182 9.21 1.05 19.98
N ARG A 183 9.88 1.28 18.85
CA ARG A 183 11.04 2.19 18.76
C ARG A 183 10.65 3.65 18.50
N GLY A 184 9.37 3.96 18.34
CA GLY A 184 8.89 5.30 18.02
C GLY A 184 9.31 5.78 16.65
N ILE A 185 9.54 4.85 15.70
CA ILE A 185 9.94 5.17 14.34
C ILE A 185 8.69 5.51 13.54
N VAL A 186 8.55 6.78 13.24
CA VAL A 186 7.47 7.32 12.40
C VAL A 186 8.06 7.58 11.02
N GLY A 187 7.96 6.60 10.15
CA GLY A 187 8.42 6.72 8.77
C GLY A 187 7.33 7.22 7.84
N THR A 188 7.74 7.88 6.78
CA THR A 188 6.87 8.24 5.68
C THR A 188 6.51 7.00 4.86
N ALA A 189 5.54 6.23 5.34
CA ALA A 189 4.82 5.22 4.56
C ALA A 189 5.66 4.11 3.94
N ALA A 190 6.63 3.57 4.62
CA ALA A 190 7.42 2.68 3.83
C ALA A 190 7.62 1.33 4.47
N SER A 191 6.59 0.47 4.34
CA SER A 191 6.80 -0.97 4.54
C SER A 191 8.11 -1.47 3.89
N PRO A 192 8.51 -1.03 2.66
CA PRO A 192 9.82 -1.37 2.12
C PRO A 192 11.01 -0.90 2.96
N MET A 193 10.95 0.31 3.53
CA MET A 193 12.02 0.81 4.41
C MET A 193 12.08 0.01 5.71
N LEU A 194 10.94 -0.25 6.34
CA LEU A 194 10.88 -1.07 7.54
C LEU A 194 11.42 -2.48 7.27
N MET A 195 11.08 -3.09 6.15
CA MET A 195 11.60 -4.39 5.77
C MET A 195 13.12 -4.36 5.57
N ASN A 196 13.66 -3.34 4.92
CA ASN A 196 15.11 -3.23 4.70
C ASN A 196 15.89 -2.93 5.98
N GLU A 197 15.37 -2.09 6.85
CA GLU A 197 16.10 -1.64 8.03
C GLU A 197 15.98 -2.59 9.23
N TYR A 198 14.86 -3.28 9.36
CA TYR A 198 14.54 -4.03 10.60
C TYR A 198 14.31 -5.53 10.39
N CYS A 199 14.11 -5.98 9.17
CA CYS A 199 13.83 -7.38 8.87
C CYS A 199 14.90 -8.10 8.05
N GLN A 200 16.01 -7.46 7.72
CA GLN A 200 17.14 -8.13 7.04
C GLN A 200 17.83 -9.20 7.89
N TYR A 201 17.45 -9.34 9.15
CA TYR A 201 18.09 -10.23 10.13
C TYR A 201 17.14 -11.26 10.73
N LEU A 202 15.96 -11.42 10.16
CA LEU A 202 15.06 -12.53 10.44
C LEU A 202 15.09 -13.53 9.30
#